data_176cbacc8dd836086722eac46885a802
#
_entry.id   176cbacc8dd836086722eac46885a802
#
_cell.length_a   1.000
_cell.length_b   1.000
_cell.length_c   1.000
_cell.angle_alpha   90.00
_cell.angle_beta   90.00
_cell.angle_gamma   90.00
#
_symmetry.space_group_name_H-M   'P 1'
#
loop_
_entity.id
_entity.type
_entity.pdbx_description
1 polymer ?
#
loop_
_entity_poly.entity_id
_entity_poly.type
_entity_poly.pdbx_seq_one_letter_code
_entity_poly.pdbx_strand_id
1 'polypeptide(L)'
;MEKVGVLVVSYGAREVAMVDAFTRSQSYDVEVYVADKQRNPFNVKRAVKHVVIPDLNVEEICKFAEVNKDRIDFGIVGPEKPIIEGVRDLVEKRTGIPIICPKREYAIEASKVQQRLLFQEIVPEVNPRFKIFYPSDYKNIDETRKTVYSWLDELENKAVVKPDKPAAGKGVGV
;
A
#
# COMPACT_ATOMS: atom_id res chain seq x y z
N MET A 1 -26.05 3.37 21.27
CA MET A 1 -25.25 3.95 20.18
C MET A 1 -25.55 3.16 18.92
N GLU A 2 -25.58 3.81 17.78
CA GLU A 2 -25.69 3.14 16.48
C GLU A 2 -24.47 2.25 16.26
N LYS A 3 -24.67 1.06 15.68
CA LYS A 3 -23.60 0.13 15.37
C LYS A 3 -23.00 0.44 14.01
N VAL A 4 -21.68 0.39 13.92
CA VAL A 4 -20.93 0.59 12.67
C VAL A 4 -19.88 -0.51 12.55
N GLY A 5 -19.96 -1.28 11.48
CA GLY A 5 -19.00 -2.32 11.14
C GLY A 5 -17.87 -1.79 10.26
N VAL A 6 -16.61 -2.02 10.66
CA VAL A 6 -15.44 -1.54 9.92
C VAL A 6 -14.50 -2.68 9.57
N LEU A 7 -14.24 -2.87 8.26
CA LEU A 7 -13.17 -3.75 7.79
C LEU A 7 -11.82 -3.01 7.87
N VAL A 8 -10.84 -3.59 8.55
CA VAL A 8 -9.46 -3.08 8.58
C VAL A 8 -8.52 -4.11 7.95
N VAL A 9 -7.89 -3.75 6.85
CA VAL A 9 -6.80 -4.55 6.26
C VAL A 9 -5.48 -4.07 6.87
N SER A 10 -4.78 -4.96 7.57
CA SER A 10 -3.69 -4.62 8.50
C SER A 10 -2.37 -5.33 8.17
N TYR A 11 -1.28 -4.60 8.37
CA TYR A 11 0.07 -5.14 8.30
C TYR A 11 0.88 -4.89 9.60
N GLY A 12 0.64 -3.79 10.32
CA GLY A 12 1.48 -3.41 11.46
C GLY A 12 0.91 -2.36 12.39
N ALA A 13 1.77 -1.55 12.98
CA ALA A 13 1.43 -0.60 14.04
C ALA A 13 0.45 0.50 13.62
N ARG A 14 0.49 0.94 12.37
CA ARG A 14 -0.41 1.95 11.82
C ARG A 14 -1.87 1.50 11.92
N GLU A 15 -2.15 0.30 11.50
CA GLU A 15 -3.51 -0.24 11.51
C GLU A 15 -3.96 -0.65 12.92
N VAL A 16 -3.04 -1.03 13.80
CA VAL A 16 -3.31 -1.20 15.24
C VAL A 16 -3.83 0.12 15.83
N ALA A 17 -3.21 1.25 15.49
CA ALA A 17 -3.68 2.56 15.94
C ALA A 17 -5.07 2.91 15.37
N MET A 18 -5.36 2.53 14.11
CA MET A 18 -6.69 2.68 13.52
C MET A 18 -7.74 1.85 14.27
N VAL A 19 -7.46 0.57 14.53
CA VAL A 19 -8.34 -0.31 15.31
C VAL A 19 -8.59 0.26 16.71
N ASP A 20 -7.55 0.77 17.37
CA ASP A 20 -7.69 1.42 18.67
C ASP A 20 -8.59 2.67 18.60
N ALA A 21 -8.39 3.51 17.60
CA ALA A 21 -9.20 4.71 17.42
C ALA A 21 -10.68 4.37 17.18
N PHE A 22 -10.97 3.40 16.32
CA PHE A 22 -12.34 2.95 16.08
C PHE A 22 -13.00 2.39 17.32
N THR A 23 -12.33 1.51 18.05
CA THR A 23 -12.90 0.86 19.26
C THR A 23 -13.04 1.80 20.45
N ARG A 24 -12.43 2.97 20.43
CA ARG A 24 -12.61 4.03 21.43
C ARG A 24 -13.64 5.09 21.05
N SER A 25 -14.40 4.89 19.98
CA SER A 25 -15.46 5.82 19.56
C SER A 25 -16.46 6.05 20.69
N GLN A 26 -16.81 7.31 20.94
CA GLN A 26 -17.83 7.69 21.92
C GLN A 26 -19.20 7.95 21.26
N SER A 27 -19.22 8.05 19.93
CA SER A 27 -20.43 8.36 19.16
C SER A 27 -21.10 7.12 18.58
N TYR A 28 -20.30 6.07 18.30
CA TYR A 28 -20.76 4.83 17.67
C TYR A 28 -20.28 3.59 18.45
N ASP A 29 -21.05 2.53 18.39
CA ASP A 29 -20.65 1.17 18.82
C ASP A 29 -19.95 0.49 17.63
N VAL A 30 -18.61 0.56 17.59
CA VAL A 30 -17.85 0.13 16.42
C VAL A 30 -17.42 -1.33 16.51
N GLU A 31 -17.91 -2.16 15.61
CA GLU A 31 -17.52 -3.54 15.41
C GLU A 31 -16.40 -3.64 14.35
N VAL A 32 -15.19 -4.05 14.76
CA VAL A 32 -14.02 -4.10 13.85
C VAL A 32 -13.80 -5.52 13.34
N TYR A 33 -13.67 -5.67 12.03
CA TYR A 33 -13.36 -6.90 11.30
C TYR A 33 -11.96 -6.77 10.71
N VAL A 34 -10.99 -7.56 11.17
CA VAL A 34 -9.58 -7.37 10.82
C VAL A 34 -9.07 -8.50 9.93
N ALA A 35 -8.61 -8.15 8.73
CA ALA A 35 -7.78 -8.99 7.88
C ALA A 35 -6.30 -8.60 8.06
N ASP A 36 -5.55 -9.41 8.79
CA ASP A 36 -4.21 -9.07 9.26
C ASP A 36 -3.15 -9.94 8.56
N LYS A 37 -2.00 -9.37 8.24
CA LYS A 37 -0.87 -10.13 7.69
C LYS A 37 -0.33 -11.18 8.65
N GLN A 38 -0.42 -10.89 9.94
CA GLN A 38 0.05 -11.75 11.02
C GLN A 38 -0.88 -11.66 12.22
N ARG A 39 -0.84 -12.64 13.08
CA ARG A 39 -1.64 -12.63 14.30
C ARG A 39 -1.16 -11.55 15.27
N ASN A 40 -1.77 -10.37 15.20
CA ASN A 40 -1.51 -9.27 16.13
C ASN A 40 -2.39 -9.42 17.37
N PRO A 41 -1.80 -9.59 18.58
CA PRO A 41 -2.58 -9.82 19.81
C PRO A 41 -3.54 -8.67 20.16
N PHE A 42 -3.17 -7.44 19.84
CA PHE A 42 -3.99 -6.27 20.05
C PHE A 42 -5.24 -6.28 19.15
N ASN A 43 -5.06 -6.51 17.86
CA ASN A 43 -6.17 -6.62 16.90
C ASN A 43 -7.09 -7.79 17.24
N VAL A 44 -6.52 -8.96 17.57
CA VAL A 44 -7.30 -10.14 17.98
C VAL A 44 -8.18 -9.86 19.20
N LYS A 45 -7.69 -9.09 20.18
CA LYS A 45 -8.45 -8.77 21.39
C LYS A 45 -9.62 -7.81 21.13
N ARG A 46 -9.50 -6.94 20.13
CA ARG A 46 -10.47 -5.88 19.85
C ARG A 46 -11.42 -6.19 18.70
N ALA A 47 -11.00 -7.01 17.76
CA ALA A 47 -11.82 -7.37 16.62
C ALA A 47 -12.98 -8.29 17.01
N VAL A 48 -14.17 -8.05 16.44
CA VAL A 48 -15.29 -8.99 16.46
C VAL A 48 -14.93 -10.24 15.67
N LYS A 49 -14.24 -10.07 14.54
CA LYS A 49 -13.64 -11.16 13.75
C LYS A 49 -12.25 -10.78 13.29
N HIS A 50 -11.35 -11.74 13.32
CA HIS A 50 -9.96 -11.60 12.90
C HIS A 50 -9.55 -12.79 12.03
N VAL A 51 -8.92 -12.51 10.89
CA VAL A 51 -8.33 -13.50 10.00
C VAL A 51 -6.87 -13.16 9.72
N VAL A 52 -6.04 -14.19 9.60
CA VAL A 52 -4.63 -14.02 9.18
C VAL A 52 -4.50 -14.40 7.72
N ILE A 53 -4.00 -13.46 6.92
CA ILE A 53 -3.72 -13.60 5.49
C ILE A 53 -2.25 -13.20 5.27
N PRO A 54 -1.29 -14.14 5.34
CA PRO A 54 0.14 -13.83 5.45
C PRO A 54 0.71 -13.00 4.29
N ASP A 55 0.17 -13.15 3.10
CA ASP A 55 0.57 -12.40 1.90
C ASP A 55 -0.36 -11.23 1.57
N LEU A 56 -1.43 -11.03 2.36
CA LEU A 56 -2.50 -10.07 2.12
C LEU A 56 -3.15 -10.23 0.74
N ASN A 57 -3.36 -11.47 0.33
CA ASN A 57 -4.00 -11.80 -0.94
C ASN A 57 -5.37 -11.16 -1.07
N VAL A 58 -5.59 -10.44 -2.17
CA VAL A 58 -6.80 -9.63 -2.39
C VAL A 58 -8.07 -10.47 -2.48
N GLU A 59 -7.99 -11.68 -3.06
CA GLU A 59 -9.12 -12.60 -3.15
C GLU A 59 -9.53 -13.13 -1.77
N GLU A 60 -8.57 -13.42 -0.90
CA GLU A 60 -8.84 -13.88 0.47
C GLU A 60 -9.42 -12.75 1.34
N ILE A 61 -8.91 -11.52 1.18
CA ILE A 61 -9.47 -10.34 1.83
C ILE A 61 -10.93 -10.14 1.37
N CYS A 62 -11.19 -10.25 0.07
CA CYS A 62 -12.52 -10.11 -0.48
C CYS A 62 -13.47 -11.19 0.06
N LYS A 63 -13.07 -12.45 0.11
CA LYS A 63 -13.87 -13.54 0.70
C LYS A 63 -14.21 -13.27 2.17
N PHE A 64 -13.26 -12.75 2.95
CA PHE A 64 -13.52 -12.36 4.33
C PHE A 64 -14.55 -11.24 4.42
N ALA A 65 -14.48 -10.24 3.53
CA ALA A 65 -15.49 -9.18 3.44
C ALA A 65 -16.85 -9.73 3.02
N GLU A 66 -16.93 -10.61 2.01
CA GLU A 66 -18.16 -11.24 1.52
C GLU A 66 -18.92 -11.99 2.63
N VAL A 67 -18.20 -12.80 3.41
CA VAL A 67 -18.81 -13.59 4.52
C VAL A 67 -19.35 -12.68 5.63
N ASN A 68 -18.89 -11.46 5.73
CA ASN A 68 -19.28 -10.50 6.78
C ASN A 68 -20.00 -9.26 6.23
N LYS A 69 -20.41 -9.26 4.94
CA LYS A 69 -20.88 -8.05 4.25
C LYS A 69 -22.07 -7.36 4.89
N ASP A 70 -22.98 -8.13 5.50
CA ASP A 70 -24.18 -7.58 6.16
C ASP A 70 -23.89 -6.92 7.52
N ARG A 71 -22.63 -6.93 7.94
CA ARG A 71 -22.13 -6.36 9.19
C ARG A 71 -21.07 -5.31 9.01
N ILE A 72 -20.57 -5.08 7.78
CA ILE A 72 -19.50 -4.14 7.47
C ILE A 72 -20.09 -2.99 6.66
N ASP A 73 -20.02 -1.79 7.20
CA ASP A 73 -20.52 -0.58 6.55
C ASP A 73 -19.47 0.04 5.63
N PHE A 74 -18.18 -0.03 6.01
CA PHE A 74 -17.07 0.40 5.16
C PHE A 74 -15.76 -0.31 5.54
N GLY A 75 -14.73 -0.16 4.70
CA GLY A 75 -13.41 -0.67 4.98
C GLY A 75 -12.31 0.37 4.83
N ILE A 76 -11.17 0.13 5.49
CA ILE A 76 -9.95 0.90 5.34
C ILE A 76 -8.75 -0.02 5.13
N VAL A 77 -7.88 0.35 4.21
CA VAL A 77 -6.70 -0.44 3.85
C VAL A 77 -5.44 0.37 4.13
N GLY A 78 -4.61 -0.14 5.02
CA GLY A 78 -3.35 0.51 5.40
C GLY A 78 -2.15 0.13 4.53
N PRO A 79 -1.92 -1.18 4.25
CA PRO A 79 -0.74 -1.63 3.50
C PRO A 79 -0.86 -1.36 2.00
N GLU A 80 0.28 -1.00 1.38
CA GLU A 80 0.36 -0.61 -0.04
C GLU A 80 0.09 -1.78 -0.99
N LYS A 81 0.58 -2.99 -0.67
CA LYS A 81 0.46 -4.17 -1.56
C LYS A 81 -0.98 -4.46 -1.99
N PRO A 82 -1.95 -4.67 -1.09
CA PRO A 82 -3.32 -4.93 -1.51
C PRO A 82 -3.97 -3.74 -2.25
N ILE A 83 -3.56 -2.49 -1.99
CA ILE A 83 -4.03 -1.32 -2.74
C ILE A 83 -3.58 -1.41 -4.20
N ILE A 84 -2.30 -1.68 -4.42
CA ILE A 84 -1.70 -1.84 -5.76
C ILE A 84 -2.31 -3.02 -6.50
N GLU A 85 -2.66 -4.09 -5.80
CA GLU A 85 -3.30 -5.29 -6.36
C GLU A 85 -4.82 -5.10 -6.59
N GLY A 86 -5.41 -3.97 -6.18
CA GLY A 86 -6.80 -3.60 -6.48
C GLY A 86 -7.84 -4.13 -5.48
N VAL A 87 -7.51 -4.21 -4.20
CA VAL A 87 -8.41 -4.67 -3.14
C VAL A 87 -9.72 -3.88 -3.12
N ARG A 88 -9.65 -2.55 -3.27
CA ARG A 88 -10.83 -1.69 -3.33
C ARG A 88 -11.74 -2.08 -4.48
N ASP A 89 -11.18 -2.18 -5.68
CA ASP A 89 -11.94 -2.50 -6.90
C ASP A 89 -12.66 -3.83 -6.78
N LEU A 90 -12.01 -4.84 -6.18
CA LEU A 90 -12.57 -6.17 -6.03
C LEU A 90 -13.65 -6.22 -4.95
N VAL A 91 -13.38 -5.66 -3.76
CA VAL A 91 -14.32 -5.69 -2.63
C VAL A 91 -15.57 -4.87 -2.94
N GLU A 92 -15.44 -3.63 -3.42
CA GLU A 92 -16.57 -2.79 -3.81
C GLU A 92 -17.44 -3.46 -4.88
N LYS A 93 -16.81 -4.10 -5.87
CA LYS A 93 -17.53 -4.80 -6.94
C LYS A 93 -18.36 -5.98 -6.45
N ARG A 94 -17.82 -6.78 -5.51
CA ARG A 94 -18.46 -8.03 -5.07
C ARG A 94 -19.42 -7.85 -3.89
N THR A 95 -19.14 -6.88 -3.04
CA THR A 95 -19.87 -6.73 -1.77
C THR A 95 -20.71 -5.45 -1.70
N GLY A 96 -20.34 -4.43 -2.47
CA GLY A 96 -20.89 -3.08 -2.33
C GLY A 96 -20.33 -2.29 -1.14
N ILE A 97 -19.45 -2.88 -0.33
CA ILE A 97 -18.84 -2.22 0.82
C ILE A 97 -17.86 -1.15 0.32
N PRO A 98 -18.03 0.14 0.65
CA PRO A 98 -17.11 1.19 0.26
C PRO A 98 -15.77 1.02 0.98
N ILE A 99 -14.65 1.17 0.24
CA ILE A 99 -13.29 0.98 0.76
C ILE A 99 -12.50 2.29 0.70
N ILE A 100 -11.98 2.71 1.84
CA ILE A 100 -11.13 3.90 1.97
C ILE A 100 -9.69 3.51 1.62
N CYS A 101 -9.34 3.64 0.37
CA CYS A 101 -8.01 3.65 -0.21
C CYS A 101 -8.11 4.04 -1.70
N PRO A 102 -6.99 4.33 -2.40
CA PRO A 102 -7.02 4.52 -3.85
C PRO A 102 -7.51 3.28 -4.58
N LYS A 103 -8.20 3.46 -5.71
CA LYS A 103 -8.38 2.40 -6.70
C LYS A 103 -7.04 2.02 -7.33
N ARG A 104 -6.97 0.83 -7.91
CA ARG A 104 -5.75 0.33 -8.55
C ARG A 104 -5.18 1.29 -9.58
N GLU A 105 -6.02 1.91 -10.41
CA GLU A 105 -5.61 2.88 -11.44
C GLU A 105 -4.95 4.15 -10.87
N TYR A 106 -5.24 4.49 -9.60
CA TYR A 106 -4.66 5.65 -8.90
C TYR A 106 -3.60 5.26 -7.86
N ALA A 107 -3.22 3.98 -7.79
CA ALA A 107 -2.20 3.49 -6.87
C ALA A 107 -0.79 3.82 -7.38
N ILE A 108 -0.46 5.10 -7.48
CA ILE A 108 0.79 5.61 -8.06
C ILE A 108 2.05 5.13 -7.33
N GLU A 109 1.92 4.69 -6.09
CA GLU A 109 3.03 4.10 -5.30
C GLU A 109 3.53 2.76 -5.88
N ALA A 110 2.80 2.17 -6.83
CA ALA A 110 3.19 0.96 -7.53
C ALA A 110 4.53 1.09 -8.28
N SER A 111 4.86 2.30 -8.76
CA SER A 111 6.07 2.58 -9.55
C SER A 111 6.64 3.95 -9.23
N LYS A 112 7.90 3.98 -8.77
CA LYS A 112 8.64 5.22 -8.55
C LYS A 112 8.97 5.92 -9.88
N VAL A 113 9.14 5.16 -10.93
CA VAL A 113 9.32 5.67 -12.29
C VAL A 113 8.10 6.47 -12.72
N GLN A 114 6.90 5.88 -12.60
CA GLN A 114 5.65 6.56 -12.97
C GLN A 114 5.42 7.81 -12.14
N GLN A 115 5.73 7.77 -10.83
CA GLN A 115 5.68 8.97 -9.97
C GLN A 115 6.58 10.09 -10.50
N ARG A 116 7.83 9.77 -10.86
CA ARG A 116 8.77 10.77 -11.39
C ARG A 116 8.32 11.36 -12.72
N LEU A 117 7.81 10.53 -13.61
CA LEU A 117 7.29 10.98 -14.91
C LEU A 117 6.06 11.86 -14.72
N LEU A 118 5.13 11.48 -13.86
CA LEU A 118 3.94 12.28 -13.56
C LEU A 118 4.33 13.64 -12.93
N PHE A 119 5.26 13.67 -11.97
CA PHE A 119 5.72 14.91 -11.36
C PHE A 119 6.48 15.78 -12.36
N GLN A 120 7.20 15.17 -13.29
CA GLN A 120 7.86 15.92 -14.37
C GLN A 120 6.87 16.61 -15.31
N GLU A 121 5.70 16.02 -15.50
CA GLU A 121 4.64 16.58 -16.33
C GLU A 121 3.85 17.68 -15.59
N ILE A 122 3.51 17.47 -14.32
CA ILE A 122 2.56 18.33 -13.59
C ILE A 122 3.27 19.46 -12.83
N VAL A 123 4.38 19.13 -12.15
CA VAL A 123 5.10 20.03 -11.22
C VAL A 123 6.62 19.82 -11.31
N PRO A 124 7.22 20.09 -12.47
CA PRO A 124 8.66 19.81 -12.72
C PRO A 124 9.59 20.52 -11.74
N GLU A 125 9.19 21.69 -11.22
CA GLU A 125 9.99 22.51 -10.31
C GLU A 125 10.20 21.89 -8.92
N VAL A 126 9.35 20.97 -8.50
CA VAL A 126 9.51 20.23 -7.23
C VAL A 126 10.03 18.82 -7.43
N ASN A 127 10.19 18.39 -8.67
CA ASN A 127 10.68 17.06 -8.98
C ASN A 127 12.21 17.06 -8.95
N PRO A 128 12.90 16.26 -8.11
CA PRO A 128 14.34 16.19 -8.12
C PRO A 128 14.85 15.67 -9.47
N ARG A 129 16.08 16.03 -9.83
CA ARG A 129 16.76 15.44 -11.00
C ARG A 129 16.74 13.91 -10.85
N PHE A 130 16.35 13.21 -11.90
CA PHE A 130 16.30 11.75 -11.91
C PHE A 130 16.72 11.18 -13.25
N LYS A 131 17.15 9.94 -13.24
CA LYS A 131 17.42 9.14 -14.44
C LYS A 131 16.88 7.73 -14.24
N ILE A 132 16.27 7.20 -15.27
CA ILE A 132 15.73 5.86 -15.26
C ILE A 132 16.72 4.95 -15.98
N PHE A 133 17.01 3.79 -15.41
CA PHE A 133 17.88 2.79 -16.00
C PHE A 133 17.07 1.51 -16.22
N TYR A 134 16.79 1.18 -17.46
CA TYR A 134 16.18 -0.09 -17.84
C TYR A 134 17.27 -1.09 -18.21
N PRO A 135 17.30 -2.31 -17.63
CA PRO A 135 18.30 -3.33 -17.99
C PRO A 135 18.32 -3.67 -19.50
N SER A 136 17.16 -3.56 -20.16
CA SER A 136 17.01 -3.78 -21.60
C SER A 136 17.75 -2.79 -22.49
N ASP A 137 18.08 -1.61 -21.96
CA ASP A 137 18.70 -0.52 -22.74
C ASP A 137 20.23 -0.72 -22.88
N TYR A 138 20.79 -1.73 -22.22
CA TYR A 138 22.22 -1.98 -22.15
C TYR A 138 22.58 -3.40 -22.61
N LYS A 139 23.68 -3.51 -23.36
CA LYS A 139 24.17 -4.80 -23.87
C LYS A 139 24.73 -5.71 -22.78
N ASN A 140 25.31 -5.11 -21.74
CA ASN A 140 25.91 -5.82 -20.63
C ASN A 140 26.05 -4.93 -19.39
N ILE A 141 26.48 -5.54 -18.29
CA ILE A 141 26.62 -4.85 -16.99
C ILE A 141 27.68 -3.75 -17.01
N ASP A 142 28.71 -3.87 -17.83
CA ASP A 142 29.81 -2.87 -17.87
C ASP A 142 29.35 -1.58 -18.59
N GLU A 143 28.50 -1.72 -19.61
CA GLU A 143 27.86 -0.58 -20.24
C GLU A 143 26.91 0.14 -19.27
N THR A 144 26.11 -0.62 -18.51
CA THR A 144 25.26 -0.09 -17.45
C THR A 144 26.10 0.67 -16.42
N ARG A 145 27.19 0.06 -15.90
CA ARG A 145 28.07 0.69 -14.92
C ARG A 145 28.66 2.01 -15.43
N LYS A 146 29.17 2.05 -16.64
CA LYS A 146 29.72 3.26 -17.24
C LYS A 146 28.68 4.38 -17.27
N THR A 147 27.46 4.07 -17.69
CA THR A 147 26.38 5.06 -17.77
C THR A 147 25.94 5.55 -16.38
N VAL A 148 25.87 4.65 -15.39
CA VAL A 148 25.54 5.00 -14.00
C VAL A 148 26.65 5.89 -13.40
N TYR A 149 27.92 5.51 -13.55
CA TYR A 149 29.03 6.31 -13.02
C TYR A 149 29.13 7.69 -13.68
N SER A 150 28.96 7.78 -15.00
CA SER A 150 28.91 9.09 -15.65
C SER A 150 27.81 9.99 -15.08
N TRP A 151 26.63 9.42 -14.78
CA TRP A 151 25.54 10.16 -14.14
C TRP A 151 25.83 10.53 -12.69
N LEU A 152 26.52 9.68 -11.93
CA LEU A 152 26.97 9.97 -10.57
C LEU A 152 28.00 11.10 -10.54
N ASP A 153 28.94 11.11 -11.49
CA ASP A 153 29.94 12.19 -11.61
C ASP A 153 29.25 13.55 -11.87
N GLU A 154 28.23 13.59 -12.73
CA GLU A 154 27.43 14.80 -12.96
C GLU A 154 26.69 15.31 -11.70
N LEU A 155 26.46 14.43 -10.73
CA LEU A 155 25.79 14.71 -9.45
C LEU A 155 26.78 14.85 -8.29
N GLU A 156 28.08 14.94 -8.54
CA GLU A 156 29.12 14.97 -7.50
C GLU A 156 28.99 13.79 -6.51
N ASN A 157 28.60 12.62 -7.00
CA ASN A 157 28.29 11.42 -6.21
C ASN A 157 27.16 11.59 -5.16
N LYS A 158 26.32 12.62 -5.31
CA LYS A 158 25.16 12.85 -4.42
C LYS A 158 23.89 12.32 -5.06
N ALA A 159 23.68 11.02 -4.99
CA ALA A 159 22.51 10.38 -5.60
C ALA A 159 21.92 9.28 -4.71
N VAL A 160 20.65 8.96 -4.94
CA VAL A 160 19.95 7.84 -4.32
C VAL A 160 19.46 6.90 -5.40
N VAL A 161 19.94 5.66 -5.35
CA VAL A 161 19.50 4.59 -6.26
C VAL A 161 18.36 3.79 -5.60
N LYS A 162 17.26 3.61 -6.31
CA LYS A 162 16.08 2.90 -5.80
C LYS A 162 15.54 1.92 -6.83
N PRO A 163 15.08 0.72 -6.42
CA PRO A 163 14.28 -0.12 -7.30
C PRO A 163 12.95 0.58 -7.62
N ASP A 164 12.40 0.33 -8.82
CA ASP A 164 11.15 0.93 -9.25
C ASP A 164 9.99 0.55 -8.30
N LYS A 165 9.80 -0.74 -8.05
CA LYS A 165 8.71 -1.24 -7.22
C LYS A 165 8.91 -0.95 -5.72
N PRO A 166 7.82 -0.89 -4.92
CA PRO A 166 7.89 -0.83 -3.47
C PRO A 166 8.73 -1.99 -2.91
N ALA A 167 9.71 -1.68 -2.07
CA ALA A 167 10.64 -2.64 -1.50
C ALA A 167 10.78 -2.53 0.02
N ALA A 168 9.81 -1.91 0.71
CA ALA A 168 9.76 -1.73 2.16
C ALA A 168 11.09 -1.20 2.75
N GLY A 169 11.69 -0.19 2.10
CA GLY A 169 12.97 0.39 2.51
C GLY A 169 14.22 -0.42 2.17
N LYS A 170 14.07 -1.58 1.52
CA LYS A 170 15.18 -2.41 1.06
C LYS A 170 15.64 -2.01 -0.35
N GLY A 171 16.93 -2.25 -0.67
CA GLY A 171 17.46 -2.00 -2.00
C GLY A 171 17.62 -0.50 -2.34
N VAL A 172 17.68 0.37 -1.34
CA VAL A 172 18.01 1.79 -1.52
C VAL A 172 19.49 1.97 -1.22
N GLY A 173 20.25 2.47 -2.19
CA GLY A 173 21.65 2.87 -2.05
C GLY A 173 21.77 4.40 -2.03
N VAL A 174 22.66 4.90 -1.19
CA VAL A 174 23.02 6.33 -1.07
C VAL A 174 24.52 6.49 -1.29
#